data_84271ec00b5819d77bcc837cd4004512
#
_entry.id   84271ec00b5819d77bcc837cd4004512
#
_cell.length_a   1.000
_cell.length_b   1.000
_cell.length_c   1.000
_cell.angle_alpha   90.00
_cell.angle_beta   90.00
_cell.angle_gamma   90.00
#
_symmetry.space_group_name_H-M   'P 1'
#
loop_
_entity.id
_entity.type
_entity.pdbx_description
1 polymer ?
#
loop_
_entity_poly.entity_id
_entity_poly.type
_entity_poly.pdbx_seq_one_letter_code
_entity_poly.pdbx_strand_id
1 'polypeptide(L)'
;MDSINYNASGTVFDIQRFSLHDGPGIRTIVFLKGCPLSCKWCSNPESQNMKPVIMYKKNECLHCGRCINACSKKAISFENKTFIDRSICTGCGECANACPAGALVVKGKTMTVQQLIRELKKDATTYRRSGGGITLSGGEPLVQYEFAAELLRACKAQGWDTAIETTGAGITEAVEKVIPYVDTVLLDIKHLDTEKHKKFTGIGNEQILKNAARISQISSTVVRVPVIPGFNYSEEEIKAITEFAKTLRGDRKSVV
;
A
#
# COMPACT_ATOMS: atom_id res chain seq x y z
N MET A 1 22.32 16.95 -8.57
CA MET A 1 21.26 15.93 -8.30
C MET A 1 21.98 14.74 -7.70
N ASP A 2 21.62 14.36 -6.50
CA ASP A 2 22.21 13.18 -5.87
C ASP A 2 21.92 11.93 -6.69
N SER A 3 22.87 11.00 -6.74
CA SER A 3 22.72 9.75 -7.47
C SER A 3 21.60 8.90 -6.88
N ILE A 4 20.83 8.20 -7.73
CA ILE A 4 19.77 7.28 -7.29
C ILE A 4 20.41 6.11 -6.56
N ASN A 5 19.92 5.81 -5.34
CA ASN A 5 20.37 4.65 -4.58
C ASN A 5 19.60 3.38 -5.02
N TYR A 6 20.12 2.69 -6.01
CA TYR A 6 19.54 1.42 -6.50
C TYR A 6 19.61 0.26 -5.48
N ASN A 7 20.42 0.38 -4.42
CA ASN A 7 20.54 -0.60 -3.36
C ASN A 7 19.56 -0.34 -2.20
N ALA A 8 18.89 0.82 -2.18
CA ALA A 8 17.82 1.05 -1.21
C ALA A 8 16.80 -0.08 -1.30
N SER A 9 16.34 -0.58 -0.16
CA SER A 9 15.46 -1.74 -0.08
C SER A 9 14.22 -1.46 0.75
N GLY A 10 13.12 -2.10 0.35
CA GLY A 10 11.84 -2.03 1.04
C GLY A 10 11.12 -3.37 1.02
N THR A 11 10.09 -3.49 1.85
CA THR A 11 9.26 -4.69 1.92
C THR A 11 8.04 -4.53 1.02
N VAL A 12 8.00 -5.34 -0.03
CA VAL A 12 6.92 -5.43 -1.02
C VAL A 12 6.12 -6.69 -0.75
N PHE A 13 4.79 -6.64 -0.75
CA PHE A 13 3.98 -7.85 -0.56
C PHE A 13 3.27 -8.33 -1.83
N ASP A 14 3.07 -7.44 -2.81
CA ASP A 14 2.51 -7.82 -4.11
C ASP A 14 2.96 -6.87 -5.22
N ILE A 15 2.87 -7.34 -6.47
CA ILE A 15 3.05 -6.55 -7.69
C ILE A 15 1.92 -6.94 -8.64
N GLN A 16 0.98 -6.02 -8.84
CA GLN A 16 -0.18 -6.22 -9.71
C GLN A 16 0.02 -5.50 -11.03
N ARG A 17 -0.12 -6.23 -12.13
CA ARG A 17 0.02 -5.70 -13.49
C ARG A 17 -1.32 -5.36 -14.11
N PHE A 18 -1.31 -4.51 -15.13
CA PHE A 18 -2.49 -4.15 -15.93
C PHE A 18 -3.62 -3.51 -15.13
N SER A 19 -3.30 -2.67 -14.14
CA SER A 19 -4.32 -1.89 -13.45
C SER A 19 -4.78 -0.70 -14.30
N LEU A 20 -6.10 -0.43 -14.29
CA LEU A 20 -6.77 0.61 -15.07
C LEU A 20 -7.36 1.73 -14.19
N HIS A 21 -7.39 1.55 -12.86
CA HIS A 21 -8.11 2.45 -11.94
C HIS A 21 -7.22 3.16 -10.93
N ASP A 22 -5.91 2.92 -11.00
CA ASP A 22 -4.96 3.39 -9.98
C ASP A 22 -4.02 4.48 -10.54
N GLY A 23 -4.59 5.35 -11.35
CA GLY A 23 -3.94 6.49 -12.01
C GLY A 23 -4.11 6.47 -13.53
N PRO A 24 -3.48 7.42 -14.26
CA PRO A 24 -3.59 7.52 -15.71
C PRO A 24 -2.99 6.32 -16.45
N GLY A 25 -3.61 5.91 -17.55
CA GLY A 25 -3.11 4.83 -18.41
C GLY A 25 -3.15 3.45 -17.77
N ILE A 26 -2.40 2.50 -18.36
CA ILE A 26 -2.27 1.13 -17.81
C ILE A 26 -1.05 1.10 -16.89
N ARG A 27 -1.22 0.58 -15.67
CA ARG A 27 -0.22 0.69 -14.61
C ARG A 27 0.19 -0.66 -14.04
N THR A 28 1.38 -0.69 -13.47
CA THR A 28 1.79 -1.74 -12.54
C THR A 28 1.81 -1.17 -11.14
N ILE A 29 1.07 -1.81 -10.22
CA ILE A 29 1.03 -1.40 -8.83
C ILE A 29 2.08 -2.18 -8.05
N VAL A 30 2.87 -1.47 -7.26
CA VAL A 30 3.79 -2.05 -6.27
C VAL A 30 3.20 -1.83 -4.88
N PHE A 31 2.79 -2.92 -4.24
CA PHE A 31 2.17 -2.87 -2.92
C PHE A 31 3.23 -3.00 -1.82
N LEU A 32 3.41 -1.95 -1.05
CA LEU A 32 4.35 -1.89 0.07
C LEU A 32 3.71 -2.35 1.38
N LYS A 33 4.50 -2.93 2.28
CA LYS A 33 4.07 -3.28 3.63
C LYS A 33 4.25 -2.12 4.59
N GLY A 34 3.53 -2.19 5.70
CA GLY A 34 3.49 -1.17 6.75
C GLY A 34 2.33 -0.20 6.53
N CYS A 35 1.45 -0.12 7.52
CA CYS A 35 0.40 0.88 7.57
C CYS A 35 0.17 1.27 9.03
N PRO A 36 0.15 2.56 9.36
CA PRO A 36 -0.17 2.99 10.72
C PRO A 36 -1.67 2.88 11.03
N LEU A 37 -2.51 2.71 9.99
CA LEU A 37 -3.94 2.52 10.13
C LEU A 37 -4.29 1.03 10.27
N SER A 38 -5.39 0.78 11.00
CA SER A 38 -6.04 -0.53 11.15
C SER A 38 -7.52 -0.45 10.76
N CYS A 39 -7.80 0.07 9.57
CA CYS A 39 -9.16 0.29 9.09
C CYS A 39 -9.99 -0.99 9.18
N LYS A 40 -11.22 -0.90 9.71
CA LYS A 40 -12.13 -2.05 9.90
C LYS A 40 -12.54 -2.71 8.58
N TRP A 41 -12.43 -2.00 7.46
CA TRP A 41 -12.74 -2.47 6.10
C TRP A 41 -11.49 -2.67 5.24
N CYS A 42 -10.31 -2.82 5.84
CA CYS A 42 -9.05 -2.91 5.10
C CYS A 42 -9.10 -4.05 4.07
N SER A 43 -8.84 -3.71 2.80
CA SER A 43 -8.78 -4.69 1.70
C SER A 43 -7.49 -5.51 1.72
N ASN A 44 -6.42 -4.98 2.34
CA ASN A 44 -5.10 -5.60 2.39
C ASN A 44 -4.58 -5.69 3.85
N PRO A 45 -5.27 -6.40 4.76
CA PRO A 45 -4.88 -6.45 6.17
C PRO A 45 -3.49 -7.06 6.38
N GLU A 46 -3.02 -7.91 5.46
CA GLU A 46 -1.67 -8.46 5.45
C GLU A 46 -0.58 -7.39 5.24
N SER A 47 -0.93 -6.22 4.72
CA SER A 47 0.00 -5.13 4.52
C SER A 47 0.30 -4.32 5.78
N GLN A 48 -0.57 -4.37 6.81
CA GLN A 48 -0.46 -3.51 8.00
C GLN A 48 0.87 -3.70 8.74
N ASN A 49 1.30 -4.94 8.92
CA ASN A 49 2.58 -5.22 9.58
C ASN A 49 3.74 -5.11 8.59
N MET A 50 4.85 -4.48 9.00
CA MET A 50 6.08 -4.40 8.21
C MET A 50 6.73 -5.77 7.96
N LYS A 51 6.61 -6.70 8.92
CA LYS A 51 7.20 -8.05 8.80
C LYS A 51 6.41 -8.90 7.80
N PRO A 52 7.07 -9.86 7.12
CA PRO A 52 6.39 -10.86 6.31
C PRO A 52 5.31 -11.59 7.12
N VAL A 53 4.21 -11.94 6.46
CA VAL A 53 3.12 -12.72 7.08
C VAL A 53 2.79 -13.93 6.22
N ILE A 54 2.35 -15.00 6.86
CA ILE A 54 1.92 -16.21 6.15
C ILE A 54 0.41 -16.12 5.92
N MET A 55 -0.01 -16.16 4.65
CA MET A 55 -1.41 -16.29 4.27
C MET A 55 -1.77 -17.76 4.12
N TYR A 56 -2.95 -18.15 4.63
CA TYR A 56 -3.47 -19.51 4.52
C TYR A 56 -4.71 -19.55 3.62
N LYS A 57 -4.60 -20.26 2.53
CA LYS A 57 -5.68 -20.51 1.57
C LYS A 57 -6.34 -21.86 1.91
N LYS A 58 -7.36 -21.79 2.75
CA LYS A 58 -8.02 -22.98 3.31
C LYS A 58 -8.47 -23.97 2.23
N ASN A 59 -9.01 -23.48 1.13
CA ASN A 59 -9.57 -24.31 0.05
C ASN A 59 -8.49 -25.05 -0.76
N GLU A 60 -7.23 -24.64 -0.67
CA GLU A 60 -6.10 -25.31 -1.34
C GLU A 60 -5.40 -26.34 -0.41
N CYS A 61 -5.80 -26.42 0.86
CA CYS A 61 -5.13 -27.24 1.87
C CYS A 61 -5.48 -28.73 1.72
N LEU A 62 -4.45 -29.57 1.56
CA LEU A 62 -4.58 -31.03 1.51
C LEU A 62 -4.61 -31.70 2.89
N HIS A 63 -4.58 -30.93 3.98
CA HIS A 63 -4.54 -31.43 5.36
C HIS A 63 -3.39 -32.44 5.67
N CYS A 64 -2.28 -32.37 4.91
CA CYS A 64 -1.18 -33.34 5.02
C CYS A 64 -0.24 -33.12 6.22
N GLY A 65 -0.37 -32.02 6.98
CA GLY A 65 0.40 -31.74 8.20
C GLY A 65 1.87 -31.36 8.00
N ARG A 66 2.43 -31.34 6.78
CA ARG A 66 3.86 -31.04 6.54
C ARG A 66 4.28 -29.68 7.08
N CYS A 67 3.40 -28.67 6.98
CA CYS A 67 3.65 -27.32 7.49
C CYS A 67 3.74 -27.26 9.02
N ILE A 68 3.03 -28.14 9.73
CA ILE A 68 3.09 -28.25 11.20
C ILE A 68 4.49 -28.71 11.60
N ASN A 69 4.97 -29.79 10.96
CA ASN A 69 6.30 -30.36 11.24
C ASN A 69 7.44 -29.40 10.85
N ALA A 70 7.25 -28.59 9.79
CA ALA A 70 8.24 -27.61 9.34
C ALA A 70 8.29 -26.34 10.21
N CYS A 71 7.30 -26.12 11.08
CA CYS A 71 7.24 -24.88 11.86
C CYS A 71 8.09 -24.96 13.13
N SER A 72 9.31 -24.40 13.10
CA SER A 72 10.22 -24.35 14.25
C SER A 72 9.62 -23.60 15.47
N LYS A 73 8.69 -22.68 15.24
CA LYS A 73 7.98 -21.92 16.29
C LYS A 73 6.68 -22.59 16.77
N LYS A 74 6.30 -23.73 16.19
CA LYS A 74 5.04 -24.43 16.50
C LYS A 74 3.79 -23.53 16.39
N ALA A 75 3.84 -22.54 15.49
CA ALA A 75 2.76 -21.58 15.29
C ALA A 75 1.58 -22.16 14.49
N ILE A 76 1.68 -23.37 13.93
CA ILE A 76 0.68 -23.97 13.05
C ILE A 76 0.11 -25.21 13.69
N SER A 77 -1.23 -25.26 13.81
CA SER A 77 -1.97 -26.41 14.27
C SER A 77 -3.39 -26.40 13.69
N PHE A 78 -3.95 -27.58 13.40
CA PHE A 78 -5.37 -27.71 13.05
C PHE A 78 -6.31 -27.39 14.20
N GLU A 79 -5.81 -27.40 15.44
CA GLU A 79 -6.56 -27.04 16.65
C GLU A 79 -6.64 -25.53 16.86
N ASN A 80 -5.75 -24.73 16.25
CA ASN A 80 -5.78 -23.29 16.34
C ASN A 80 -7.01 -22.73 15.62
N LYS A 81 -7.75 -21.83 16.25
CA LYS A 81 -8.93 -21.16 15.69
C LYS A 81 -8.68 -20.57 14.28
N THR A 82 -7.49 -20.05 14.04
CA THR A 82 -7.09 -19.41 12.79
C THR A 82 -6.04 -20.21 12.02
N PHE A 83 -5.80 -21.49 12.38
CA PHE A 83 -4.75 -22.37 11.86
C PHE A 83 -3.33 -21.90 12.15
N ILE A 84 -3.03 -20.62 12.03
CA ILE A 84 -1.73 -20.01 12.33
C ILE A 84 -1.90 -19.09 13.55
N ASP A 85 -1.16 -19.37 14.61
CA ASP A 85 -1.05 -18.47 15.75
C ASP A 85 -0.17 -17.27 15.39
N ARG A 86 -0.81 -16.13 15.20
CA ARG A 86 -0.15 -14.88 14.79
C ARG A 86 0.74 -14.27 15.88
N SER A 87 0.54 -14.64 17.14
CA SER A 87 1.31 -14.11 18.26
C SER A 87 2.75 -14.63 18.31
N ILE A 88 2.96 -15.86 17.81
CA ILE A 88 4.27 -16.53 17.79
C ILE A 88 4.85 -16.72 16.39
N CYS A 89 4.04 -16.54 15.34
CA CYS A 89 4.49 -16.68 13.96
C CYS A 89 5.44 -15.54 13.55
N THR A 90 6.65 -15.90 13.12
CA THR A 90 7.67 -14.93 12.67
C THR A 90 7.62 -14.59 11.19
N GLY A 91 6.77 -15.28 10.40
CA GLY A 91 6.70 -15.08 8.95
C GLY A 91 7.88 -15.65 8.16
N CYS A 92 8.68 -16.58 8.73
CA CYS A 92 9.92 -17.10 8.12
C CYS A 92 9.72 -17.83 6.78
N GLY A 93 8.52 -18.34 6.49
CA GLY A 93 8.22 -19.01 5.22
C GLY A 93 8.49 -20.53 5.17
N GLU A 94 9.11 -21.14 6.18
CA GLU A 94 9.42 -22.59 6.18
C GLU A 94 8.18 -23.46 5.90
N CYS A 95 7.06 -23.11 6.50
CA CYS A 95 5.78 -23.79 6.28
C CYS A 95 5.24 -23.63 4.85
N ALA A 96 5.49 -22.48 4.21
CA ALA A 96 5.09 -22.24 2.83
C ALA A 96 5.97 -23.06 1.88
N ASN A 97 7.27 -23.13 2.12
CA ASN A 97 8.20 -23.97 1.35
C ASN A 97 7.88 -25.47 1.48
N ALA A 98 7.41 -25.91 2.64
CA ALA A 98 7.03 -27.30 2.89
C ALA A 98 5.62 -27.67 2.35
N CYS A 99 4.83 -26.68 1.89
CA CYS A 99 3.46 -26.92 1.46
C CYS A 99 3.38 -27.35 -0.02
N PRO A 100 3.07 -28.64 -0.34
CA PRO A 100 3.06 -29.11 -1.72
C PRO A 100 1.90 -28.51 -2.55
N ALA A 101 0.84 -28.07 -1.88
CA ALA A 101 -0.34 -27.49 -2.52
C ALA A 101 -0.28 -25.95 -2.66
N GLY A 102 0.78 -25.29 -2.16
CA GLY A 102 0.82 -23.83 -2.17
C GLY A 102 -0.25 -23.15 -1.31
N ALA A 103 -0.87 -23.91 -0.38
CA ALA A 103 -1.92 -23.38 0.50
C ALA A 103 -1.41 -22.36 1.52
N LEU A 104 -0.10 -22.28 1.74
CA LEU A 104 0.57 -21.29 2.58
C LEU A 104 1.46 -20.41 1.71
N VAL A 105 1.27 -19.10 1.78
CA VAL A 105 1.99 -18.14 0.96
C VAL A 105 2.60 -17.06 1.85
N VAL A 106 3.88 -16.76 1.64
CA VAL A 106 4.53 -15.63 2.30
C VAL A 106 4.12 -14.33 1.60
N LYS A 107 3.54 -13.41 2.34
CA LYS A 107 3.28 -12.04 1.89
C LYS A 107 4.27 -11.08 2.56
N GLY A 108 5.13 -10.50 1.76
CA GLY A 108 6.21 -9.61 2.18
C GLY A 108 7.58 -10.17 1.81
N LYS A 109 8.25 -9.50 0.90
CA LYS A 109 9.61 -9.80 0.45
C LYS A 109 10.42 -8.51 0.42
N THR A 110 11.62 -8.53 0.98
CA THR A 110 12.55 -7.42 0.82
C THR A 110 13.05 -7.39 -0.64
N MET A 111 12.91 -6.25 -1.29
CA MET A 111 13.36 -6.02 -2.65
C MET A 111 14.13 -4.70 -2.72
N THR A 112 15.21 -4.69 -3.50
CA THR A 112 15.94 -3.45 -3.81
C THR A 112 15.27 -2.68 -4.95
N VAL A 113 15.53 -1.38 -5.03
CA VAL A 113 15.11 -0.54 -6.17
C VAL A 113 15.56 -1.17 -7.48
N GLN A 114 16.79 -1.67 -7.56
CA GLN A 114 17.32 -2.34 -8.77
C GLN A 114 16.48 -3.56 -9.17
N GLN A 115 16.10 -4.40 -8.19
CA GLN A 115 15.28 -5.58 -8.45
C GLN A 115 13.90 -5.20 -8.97
N LEU A 116 13.26 -4.18 -8.34
CA LEU A 116 11.96 -3.70 -8.78
C LEU A 116 12.02 -3.07 -10.18
N ILE A 117 13.00 -2.24 -10.48
CA ILE A 117 13.16 -1.67 -11.83
C ILE A 117 13.28 -2.77 -12.90
N ARG A 118 13.99 -3.88 -12.61
CA ARG A 118 14.06 -5.04 -13.53
C ARG A 118 12.67 -5.67 -13.75
N GLU A 119 11.88 -5.82 -12.69
CA GLU A 119 10.52 -6.37 -12.80
C GLU A 119 9.59 -5.44 -13.58
N LEU A 120 9.62 -4.13 -13.27
CA LEU A 120 8.75 -3.12 -13.87
C LEU A 120 9.09 -2.88 -15.35
N LYS A 121 10.36 -3.04 -15.76
CA LYS A 121 10.77 -2.94 -17.16
C LYS A 121 10.05 -3.93 -18.08
N LYS A 122 9.56 -5.04 -17.57
CA LYS A 122 8.80 -6.02 -18.36
C LYS A 122 7.52 -5.41 -18.95
N ASP A 123 6.98 -4.37 -18.33
CA ASP A 123 5.75 -3.68 -18.74
C ASP A 123 6.00 -2.32 -19.42
N ALA A 124 7.26 -1.93 -19.65
CA ALA A 124 7.65 -0.61 -20.16
C ALA A 124 6.98 -0.24 -21.51
N THR A 125 6.73 -1.25 -22.37
CA THR A 125 6.02 -1.03 -23.64
C THR A 125 4.56 -0.65 -23.41
N THR A 126 3.91 -1.26 -22.42
CA THR A 126 2.53 -0.95 -22.01
C THR A 126 2.44 0.48 -21.47
N TYR A 127 3.38 0.88 -20.60
CA TYR A 127 3.41 2.25 -20.05
C TYR A 127 3.53 3.28 -21.18
N ARG A 128 4.49 3.10 -22.09
CA ARG A 128 4.69 4.02 -23.21
C ARG A 128 3.48 4.14 -24.12
N ARG A 129 2.77 3.04 -24.40
CA ARG A 129 1.61 3.02 -25.30
C ARG A 129 0.36 3.62 -24.67
N SER A 130 0.19 3.50 -23.37
CA SER A 130 -1.02 3.94 -22.66
C SER A 130 -0.86 5.29 -21.97
N GLY A 131 0.33 5.87 -21.92
CA GLY A 131 0.63 7.02 -21.07
C GLY A 131 0.60 6.66 -19.58
N GLY A 132 0.68 5.38 -19.24
CA GLY A 132 0.69 4.87 -17.87
C GLY A 132 2.09 4.77 -17.25
N GLY A 133 2.20 3.95 -16.21
CA GLY A 133 3.45 3.80 -15.49
C GLY A 133 3.33 2.94 -14.25
N ILE A 134 3.87 3.41 -13.14
CA ILE A 134 3.80 2.70 -11.87
C ILE A 134 2.93 3.43 -10.85
N THR A 135 2.33 2.65 -9.95
CA THR A 135 1.64 3.18 -8.77
C THR A 135 2.21 2.52 -7.53
N LEU A 136 2.63 3.31 -6.54
CA LEU A 136 2.91 2.80 -5.21
C LEU A 136 1.61 2.76 -4.41
N SER A 137 1.33 1.64 -3.78
CA SER A 137 0.15 1.39 -2.95
C SER A 137 0.49 0.39 -1.84
N GLY A 138 -0.52 -0.28 -1.26
CA GLY A 138 -0.34 -1.41 -0.34
C GLY A 138 -0.88 -1.14 1.04
N GLY A 139 0.00 -0.97 2.02
CA GLY A 139 -0.29 -0.38 3.32
C GLY A 139 -0.36 1.14 3.19
N GLU A 140 0.64 1.82 3.72
CA GLU A 140 0.86 3.26 3.52
C GLU A 140 2.28 3.45 2.99
N PRO A 141 2.47 3.83 1.72
CA PRO A 141 3.81 3.95 1.14
C PRO A 141 4.72 4.95 1.84
N LEU A 142 4.16 5.99 2.49
CA LEU A 142 4.90 6.97 3.26
C LEU A 142 5.58 6.37 4.51
N VAL A 143 5.22 5.16 4.94
CA VAL A 143 5.92 4.44 6.02
C VAL A 143 7.33 4.00 5.59
N GLN A 144 7.50 3.69 4.30
CA GLN A 144 8.79 3.32 3.71
C GLN A 144 9.35 4.44 2.82
N TYR A 145 9.24 5.69 3.27
CA TYR A 145 9.43 6.88 2.44
C TYR A 145 10.81 6.99 1.78
N GLU A 146 11.89 6.55 2.43
CA GLU A 146 13.22 6.58 1.83
C GLU A 146 13.30 5.65 0.63
N PHE A 147 12.82 4.42 0.79
CA PHE A 147 12.74 3.46 -0.30
C PHE A 147 11.76 3.89 -1.40
N ALA A 148 10.59 4.40 -1.03
CA ALA A 148 9.57 4.88 -1.96
C ALA A 148 10.11 6.03 -2.82
N ALA A 149 10.80 7.00 -2.24
CA ALA A 149 11.42 8.11 -2.95
C ALA A 149 12.45 7.62 -3.97
N GLU A 150 13.38 6.73 -3.58
CA GLU A 150 14.39 6.20 -4.49
C GLU A 150 13.78 5.37 -5.62
N LEU A 151 12.74 4.58 -5.35
CA LEU A 151 12.03 3.83 -6.37
C LEU A 151 11.33 4.75 -7.38
N LEU A 152 10.61 5.77 -6.90
CA LEU A 152 9.94 6.74 -7.77
C LEU A 152 10.94 7.53 -8.62
N ARG A 153 12.07 7.98 -8.03
CA ARG A 153 13.16 8.63 -8.76
C ARG A 153 13.70 7.72 -9.89
N ALA A 154 13.90 6.44 -9.57
CA ALA A 154 14.37 5.47 -10.55
C ALA A 154 13.34 5.24 -11.67
N CYS A 155 12.04 5.22 -11.35
CA CYS A 155 10.96 5.13 -12.35
C CYS A 155 10.89 6.37 -13.24
N LYS A 156 11.01 7.57 -12.67
CA LYS A 156 11.10 8.83 -13.42
C LYS A 156 12.30 8.85 -14.38
N ALA A 157 13.44 8.32 -13.93
CA ALA A 157 14.65 8.20 -14.77
C ALA A 157 14.46 7.22 -15.95
N GLN A 158 13.48 6.31 -15.92
CA GLN A 158 13.07 5.48 -17.06
C GLN A 158 12.06 6.18 -17.98
N GLY A 159 11.61 7.40 -17.65
CA GLY A 159 10.56 8.12 -18.37
C GLY A 159 9.16 7.57 -18.13
N TRP A 160 8.91 6.86 -17.01
CA TRP A 160 7.59 6.34 -16.66
C TRP A 160 6.81 7.35 -15.83
N ASP A 161 5.51 7.42 -16.06
CA ASP A 161 4.57 8.14 -15.19
C ASP A 161 4.51 7.48 -13.81
N THR A 162 4.39 8.27 -12.77
CA THR A 162 4.41 7.82 -11.38
C THR A 162 3.16 8.26 -10.64
N ALA A 163 2.54 7.33 -9.93
CA ALA A 163 1.43 7.61 -9.04
C ALA A 163 1.64 7.01 -7.65
N ILE A 164 0.92 7.52 -6.69
CA ILE A 164 0.89 6.99 -5.32
C ILE A 164 -0.55 6.97 -4.80
N GLU A 165 -0.92 5.88 -4.17
CA GLU A 165 -2.12 5.79 -3.33
C GLU A 165 -1.69 5.96 -1.88
N THR A 166 -2.20 6.97 -1.21
CA THR A 166 -1.83 7.30 0.15
C THR A 166 -3.00 7.90 0.92
N THR A 167 -3.02 7.68 2.21
CA THR A 167 -3.87 8.42 3.14
C THR A 167 -3.21 9.70 3.64
N GLY A 168 -1.93 9.89 3.36
CA GLY A 168 -1.12 10.93 3.97
C GLY A 168 -0.70 10.63 5.41
N ALA A 169 -0.90 9.40 5.90
CA ALA A 169 -0.55 8.99 7.26
C ALA A 169 0.95 8.71 7.38
N GLY A 170 1.73 9.76 7.47
CA GLY A 170 3.17 9.74 7.62
C GLY A 170 3.68 11.01 8.29
N ILE A 171 4.97 11.06 8.58
CA ILE A 171 5.63 12.29 9.02
C ILE A 171 5.73 13.26 7.83
N THR A 172 5.74 14.55 8.10
CA THR A 172 5.82 15.59 7.04
C THR A 172 7.07 15.42 6.17
N GLU A 173 8.20 15.00 6.75
CA GLU A 173 9.42 14.71 6.00
C GLU A 173 9.21 13.64 4.92
N ALA A 174 8.39 12.62 5.19
CA ALA A 174 8.06 11.60 4.20
C ALA A 174 7.33 12.19 2.99
N VAL A 175 6.40 13.13 3.22
CA VAL A 175 5.71 13.86 2.15
C VAL A 175 6.70 14.66 1.31
N GLU A 176 7.60 15.42 1.96
CA GLU A 176 8.59 16.26 1.28
C GLU A 176 9.60 15.43 0.45
N LYS A 177 9.92 14.21 0.89
CA LYS A 177 10.86 13.33 0.17
C LYS A 177 10.22 12.56 -0.98
N VAL A 178 8.96 12.14 -0.84
CA VAL A 178 8.30 11.22 -1.80
C VAL A 178 7.53 11.97 -2.87
N ILE A 179 6.69 12.93 -2.47
CA ILE A 179 5.70 13.55 -3.36
C ILE A 179 6.31 14.33 -4.55
N PRO A 180 7.50 14.97 -4.44
CA PRO A 180 8.12 15.62 -5.60
C PRO A 180 8.42 14.69 -6.79
N TYR A 181 8.41 13.37 -6.58
CA TYR A 181 8.65 12.36 -7.64
C TYR A 181 7.35 11.69 -8.10
N VAL A 182 6.20 12.22 -7.73
CA VAL A 182 4.87 11.68 -8.06
C VAL A 182 4.16 12.62 -9.03
N ASP A 183 3.70 12.10 -10.17
CA ASP A 183 2.90 12.86 -11.14
C ASP A 183 1.42 12.94 -10.71
N THR A 184 0.88 11.87 -10.14
CA THR A 184 -0.51 11.81 -9.67
C THR A 184 -0.60 11.20 -8.28
N VAL A 185 -1.18 11.93 -7.33
CA VAL A 185 -1.51 11.43 -6.00
C VAL A 185 -2.98 11.04 -5.93
N LEU A 186 -3.26 9.81 -5.57
CA LEU A 186 -4.58 9.31 -5.23
C LEU A 186 -4.70 9.35 -3.70
N LEU A 187 -5.32 10.41 -3.19
CA LEU A 187 -5.34 10.74 -1.77
C LEU A 187 -6.65 10.30 -1.12
N ASP A 188 -6.58 9.35 -0.22
CA ASP A 188 -7.73 8.84 0.52
C ASP A 188 -8.06 9.71 1.73
N ILE A 189 -9.13 10.49 1.69
CA ILE A 189 -9.71 11.18 2.85
C ILE A 189 -10.88 10.35 3.39
N LYS A 190 -10.69 9.78 4.57
CA LYS A 190 -11.65 8.80 5.11
C LYS A 190 -12.72 9.45 5.98
N HIS A 191 -12.38 10.46 6.77
CA HIS A 191 -13.28 11.24 7.61
C HIS A 191 -12.62 12.54 8.09
N LEU A 192 -13.40 13.58 8.39
CA LEU A 192 -12.88 14.83 8.94
C LEU A 192 -12.93 14.89 10.47
N ASP A 193 -13.90 14.22 11.11
CA ASP A 193 -13.95 14.09 12.56
C ASP A 193 -12.86 13.13 13.05
N THR A 194 -11.99 13.64 13.93
CA THR A 194 -10.82 12.91 14.44
C THR A 194 -11.20 11.71 15.29
N GLU A 195 -12.18 11.83 16.16
CA GLU A 195 -12.57 10.74 17.07
C GLU A 195 -13.24 9.61 16.30
N LYS A 196 -14.09 9.96 15.34
CA LYS A 196 -14.73 8.98 14.46
C LYS A 196 -13.69 8.31 13.56
N HIS A 197 -12.75 9.08 13.00
CA HIS A 197 -11.63 8.54 12.23
C HIS A 197 -10.83 7.54 13.07
N LYS A 198 -10.41 7.92 14.28
CA LYS A 198 -9.64 7.07 15.20
C LYS A 198 -10.39 5.79 15.58
N LYS A 199 -11.68 5.88 15.88
CA LYS A 199 -12.54 4.72 16.22
C LYS A 199 -12.56 3.65 15.12
N PHE A 200 -12.49 4.05 13.87
CA PHE A 200 -12.63 3.14 12.72
C PHE A 200 -11.32 2.79 12.03
N THR A 201 -10.30 3.61 12.17
CA THR A 201 -9.00 3.41 11.50
C THR A 201 -7.82 3.21 12.45
N GLY A 202 -8.03 3.40 13.76
CA GLY A 202 -7.02 3.21 14.79
C GLY A 202 -6.20 4.46 15.14
N ILE A 203 -6.17 5.49 14.30
CA ILE A 203 -5.43 6.75 14.54
C ILE A 203 -6.29 7.99 14.24
N GLY A 204 -5.92 9.14 14.83
CA GLY A 204 -6.50 10.45 14.46
C GLY A 204 -6.13 10.87 13.04
N ASN A 205 -6.74 11.94 12.54
CA ASN A 205 -6.54 12.42 11.17
C ASN A 205 -5.87 13.80 11.09
N GLU A 206 -5.47 14.39 12.21
CA GLU A 206 -4.94 15.76 12.23
C GLU A 206 -3.68 15.90 11.35
N GLN A 207 -2.75 14.93 11.46
CA GLN A 207 -1.56 14.92 10.64
C GLN A 207 -1.88 14.57 9.18
N ILE A 208 -2.86 13.69 8.95
CA ILE A 208 -3.34 13.32 7.62
C ILE A 208 -3.87 14.56 6.87
N LEU A 209 -4.72 15.36 7.51
CA LEU A 209 -5.29 16.55 6.90
C LEU A 209 -4.24 17.63 6.64
N LYS A 210 -3.26 17.80 7.53
CA LYS A 210 -2.10 18.68 7.29
C LYS A 210 -1.28 18.23 6.09
N ASN A 211 -0.98 16.93 6.03
CA ASN A 211 -0.24 16.35 4.91
C ASN A 211 -1.03 16.43 3.61
N ALA A 212 -2.36 16.24 3.64
CA ALA A 212 -3.22 16.41 2.46
C ALA A 212 -3.09 17.81 1.84
N ALA A 213 -3.13 18.84 2.67
CA ALA A 213 -2.94 20.22 2.22
C ALA A 213 -1.54 20.42 1.60
N ARG A 214 -0.50 19.83 2.21
CA ARG A 214 0.88 19.94 1.70
C ARG A 214 1.07 19.16 0.40
N ILE A 215 0.59 17.92 0.31
CA ILE A 215 0.63 17.08 -0.89
C ILE A 215 0.02 17.82 -2.08
N SER A 216 -1.15 18.42 -1.90
CA SER A 216 -1.85 19.14 -2.96
C SER A 216 -1.14 20.39 -3.48
N GLN A 217 -0.14 20.90 -2.74
CA GLN A 217 0.71 21.99 -3.18
C GLN A 217 1.87 21.53 -4.06
N ILE A 218 2.26 20.25 -3.94
CA ILE A 218 3.46 19.70 -4.59
C ILE A 218 3.10 18.95 -5.88
N SER A 219 2.00 18.19 -5.89
CA SER A 219 1.66 17.31 -7.00
C SER A 219 0.16 17.36 -7.34
N SER A 220 -0.17 16.95 -8.57
CA SER A 220 -1.58 16.76 -8.99
C SER A 220 -2.25 15.72 -8.09
N THR A 221 -3.37 16.11 -7.47
CA THR A 221 -4.02 15.31 -6.43
C THR A 221 -5.48 15.02 -6.78
N VAL A 222 -5.82 13.74 -6.76
CA VAL A 222 -7.19 13.23 -6.86
C VAL A 222 -7.62 12.76 -5.47
N VAL A 223 -8.63 13.42 -4.89
CA VAL A 223 -9.18 13.00 -3.60
C VAL A 223 -10.14 11.83 -3.81
N ARG A 224 -9.90 10.74 -3.09
CA ARG A 224 -10.77 9.55 -3.05
C ARG A 224 -11.42 9.44 -1.68
N VAL A 225 -12.67 9.02 -1.66
CA VAL A 225 -13.44 8.81 -0.42
C VAL A 225 -13.99 7.40 -0.42
N PRO A 226 -13.45 6.47 0.38
CA PRO A 226 -14.07 5.17 0.56
C PRO A 226 -15.36 5.34 1.37
N VAL A 227 -16.51 5.24 0.72
CA VAL A 227 -17.82 5.41 1.37
C VAL A 227 -18.21 4.14 2.11
N ILE A 228 -18.26 4.22 3.43
CA ILE A 228 -18.50 3.08 4.32
C ILE A 228 -19.76 3.30 5.14
N PRO A 229 -20.79 2.41 5.04
CA PRO A 229 -21.98 2.49 5.86
C PRO A 229 -21.69 2.53 7.36
N GLY A 230 -22.33 3.45 8.06
CA GLY A 230 -22.12 3.66 9.50
C GLY A 230 -20.85 4.42 9.87
N PHE A 231 -20.05 4.82 8.88
CA PHE A 231 -18.82 5.61 9.10
C PHE A 231 -18.91 6.99 8.44
N ASN A 232 -19.00 7.09 7.13
CA ASN A 232 -18.93 8.36 6.40
C ASN A 232 -19.91 8.44 5.22
N TYR A 233 -21.03 7.72 5.27
CA TYR A 233 -21.93 7.63 4.13
C TYR A 233 -23.10 8.62 4.16
N SER A 234 -23.25 9.42 5.23
CA SER A 234 -24.29 10.44 5.28
C SER A 234 -23.98 11.59 4.30
N GLU A 235 -25.04 12.27 3.86
CA GLU A 235 -24.89 13.40 2.94
C GLU A 235 -24.05 14.52 3.55
N GLU A 236 -24.23 14.79 4.84
CA GLU A 236 -23.48 15.81 5.58
C GLU A 236 -21.97 15.49 5.62
N GLU A 237 -21.63 14.22 5.89
CA GLU A 237 -20.22 13.77 5.94
C GLU A 237 -19.54 13.85 4.58
N ILE A 238 -20.21 13.38 3.52
CA ILE A 238 -19.70 13.48 2.14
C ILE A 238 -19.56 14.94 1.73
N LYS A 239 -20.53 15.79 2.04
CA LYS A 239 -20.48 17.23 1.76
C LYS A 239 -19.31 17.90 2.48
N ALA A 240 -19.11 17.61 3.76
CA ALA A 240 -17.98 18.13 4.52
C ALA A 240 -16.63 17.74 3.89
N ILE A 241 -16.44 16.46 3.52
CA ILE A 241 -15.22 16.01 2.85
C ILE A 241 -15.06 16.70 1.49
N THR A 242 -16.13 16.90 0.75
CA THR A 242 -16.11 17.60 -0.55
C THR A 242 -15.68 19.07 -0.38
N GLU A 243 -16.21 19.77 0.64
CA GLU A 243 -15.80 21.16 0.93
C GLU A 243 -14.32 21.22 1.34
N PHE A 244 -13.85 20.28 2.17
CA PHE A 244 -12.42 20.17 2.47
C PHE A 244 -11.59 19.95 1.19
N ALA A 245 -12.00 19.04 0.31
CA ALA A 245 -11.30 18.76 -0.93
C ALA A 245 -11.20 20.01 -1.83
N LYS A 246 -12.21 20.89 -1.84
CA LYS A 246 -12.17 22.18 -2.55
C LYS A 246 -11.11 23.14 -2.03
N THR A 247 -10.69 23.01 -0.77
CA THR A 247 -9.63 23.86 -0.19
C THR A 247 -8.24 23.44 -0.63
N LEU A 248 -8.09 22.20 -1.10
CA LEU A 248 -6.81 21.68 -1.57
C LEU A 248 -6.45 22.32 -2.93
N ARG A 249 -5.15 22.60 -3.14
CA ARG A 249 -4.66 23.11 -4.42
C ARG A 249 -4.42 21.96 -5.38
N GLY A 250 -4.61 22.18 -6.70
CA GLY A 250 -4.33 21.19 -7.74
C GLY A 250 -5.52 20.83 -8.63
N ASP A 251 -5.29 19.95 -9.60
CA ASP A 251 -6.34 19.46 -10.51
C ASP A 251 -7.23 18.46 -9.74
N ARG A 252 -8.43 18.90 -9.43
CA ARG A 252 -9.33 18.28 -8.46
C ARG A 252 -10.31 17.35 -9.17
N LYS A 253 -10.00 16.09 -9.23
CA LYS A 253 -10.99 15.05 -9.51
C LYS A 253 -11.34 14.37 -8.19
N SER A 254 -12.50 14.69 -7.62
CA SER A 254 -13.04 13.93 -6.49
C SER A 254 -13.77 12.71 -7.04
N VAL A 255 -13.29 11.52 -6.67
CA VAL A 255 -13.98 10.25 -6.97
C VAL A 255 -14.50 9.69 -5.64
N VAL A 256 -15.78 9.50 -5.57
CA VAL A 256 -16.46 8.90 -4.41
C VAL A 256 -16.60 7.40 -4.65
#